data_25762f38c53a56299716d8d9bb4ee255
#
_entry.id   25762f38c53a56299716d8d9bb4ee255
#
_cell.length_a   1.000
_cell.length_b   1.000
_cell.length_c   1.000
_cell.angle_alpha   90.00
_cell.angle_beta   90.00
_cell.angle_gamma   90.00
#
_symmetry.space_group_name_H-M   'P 1'
#
loop_
_entity.id
_entity.type
_entity.pdbx_description
1 polymer ?
#
loop_
_entity_poly.entity_id
_entity_poly.type
_entity_poly.pdbx_seq_one_letter_code
_entity_poly.pdbx_strand_id
1 'polypeptide(L)'
;LVVLGGCAHSGIINMINHGLKVTGAIKVHGLLGGTHLGPTSDPQKNATIGALEWFNPDFIASNHCTGFPMMARLSQVFGDKFIPAFCGTTVEC
;
A
#
# COMPACT_ATOMS: atom_id res chain seq x y z
N LEU A 1 -7.65 5.74 9.23
CA LEU A 1 -7.30 4.32 9.14
C LEU A 1 -5.86 4.15 8.69
N VAL A 2 -5.10 3.34 9.41
CA VAL A 2 -3.81 2.80 8.96
C VAL A 2 -4.00 1.31 8.75
N VAL A 3 -3.64 0.83 7.55
CA VAL A 3 -3.73 -0.59 7.21
C VAL A 3 -2.34 -1.21 7.34
N LEU A 4 -2.23 -2.23 8.17
CA LEU A 4 -0.99 -2.96 8.39
C LEU A 4 -1.12 -4.36 7.80
N GLY A 5 -0.41 -4.62 6.71
CA GLY A 5 -0.44 -5.89 6.00
C GLY A 5 0.82 -6.71 6.22
N GLY A 6 0.68 -8.02 6.45
CA GLY A 6 1.81 -8.95 6.34
C GLY A 6 2.23 -9.10 4.88
N CYS A 7 1.44 -9.85 4.12
CA CYS A 7 1.63 -10.04 2.67
C CYS A 7 0.49 -9.49 1.83
N ALA A 8 -0.69 -9.33 2.40
CA ALA A 8 -1.90 -8.89 1.70
C ALA A 8 -2.35 -9.85 0.58
N HIS A 9 -2.34 -11.16 0.86
CA HIS A 9 -2.74 -12.18 -0.14
C HIS A 9 -4.19 -12.03 -0.60
N SER A 10 -5.06 -11.48 0.24
CA SER A 10 -6.47 -11.20 -0.12
C SER A 10 -6.63 -9.96 -1.00
N GLY A 11 -5.55 -9.27 -1.29
CA GLY A 11 -5.53 -8.03 -2.05
C GLY A 11 -5.52 -6.80 -1.15
N ILE A 12 -4.57 -5.90 -1.40
CA ILE A 12 -4.42 -4.70 -0.56
C ILE A 12 -5.65 -3.79 -0.63
N ILE A 13 -6.27 -3.68 -1.79
CA ILE A 13 -7.48 -2.86 -1.95
C ILE A 13 -8.66 -3.48 -1.18
N ASN A 14 -8.78 -4.81 -1.20
CA ASN A 14 -9.78 -5.51 -0.39
C ASN A 14 -9.58 -5.27 1.10
N MET A 15 -8.33 -5.27 1.56
CA MET A 15 -7.99 -4.99 2.96
C MET A 15 -8.38 -3.55 3.34
N ILE A 16 -8.09 -2.58 2.48
CA ILE A 16 -8.47 -1.18 2.70
C ILE A 16 -9.99 -1.06 2.82
N ASN A 17 -10.72 -1.60 1.84
CA ASN A 17 -12.17 -1.53 1.83
C ASN A 17 -12.78 -2.19 3.06
N HIS A 18 -12.26 -3.33 3.47
CA HIS A 18 -12.72 -4.02 4.68
C HIS A 18 -12.41 -3.18 5.93
N GLY A 19 -11.21 -2.63 6.03
CA GLY A 19 -10.82 -1.76 7.13
C GLY A 19 -11.74 -0.54 7.28
N LEU A 20 -12.03 0.13 6.18
CA LEU A 20 -12.97 1.26 6.18
C LEU A 20 -14.35 0.83 6.63
N LYS A 21 -14.83 -0.33 6.17
CA LYS A 21 -16.15 -0.86 6.53
C LYS A 21 -16.27 -1.16 8.01
N VAL A 22 -15.30 -1.87 8.59
CA VAL A 22 -15.40 -2.34 9.99
C VAL A 22 -15.09 -1.25 11.01
N THR A 23 -14.31 -0.23 10.63
CA THR A 23 -13.95 0.88 11.52
C THR A 23 -14.86 2.09 11.38
N GLY A 24 -15.57 2.21 10.29
CA GLY A 24 -16.33 3.42 9.96
C GLY A 24 -15.45 4.61 9.59
N ALA A 25 -14.14 4.42 9.42
CA ALA A 25 -13.23 5.48 9.00
C ALA A 25 -13.59 5.96 7.59
N ILE A 26 -13.40 7.26 7.33
CA ILE A 26 -13.69 7.88 6.04
C ILE A 26 -12.43 8.16 5.23
N LYS A 27 -11.26 7.99 5.81
CA LYS A 27 -9.97 8.29 5.19
C LYS A 27 -8.95 7.20 5.48
N VAL A 28 -8.14 6.89 4.47
CA VAL A 28 -6.95 6.06 4.62
C VAL A 28 -5.77 6.98 4.90
N HIS A 29 -5.25 6.92 6.12
CA HIS A 29 -4.06 7.69 6.50
C HIS A 29 -2.80 7.05 5.95
N GLY A 30 -2.67 5.73 6.08
CA GLY A 30 -1.47 5.06 5.62
C GLY A 30 -1.60 3.57 5.38
N LEU A 31 -0.66 3.06 4.62
CA LEU A 31 -0.45 1.64 4.38
C LEU A 31 0.94 1.25 4.85
N LEU A 32 1.04 0.12 5.54
CA LEU A 32 2.32 -0.45 5.97
C LEU A 32 2.40 -1.92 5.61
N GLY A 33 3.55 -2.35 5.12
CA GLY A 33 3.87 -3.76 4.96
C GLY A 33 3.84 -4.27 3.54
N GLY A 34 3.66 -5.58 3.38
CA GLY A 34 3.62 -6.25 2.08
C GLY A 34 2.30 -6.05 1.38
N THR A 35 2.35 -5.89 0.06
CA THR A 35 1.17 -5.68 -0.78
C THR A 35 0.88 -6.85 -1.73
N HIS A 36 1.76 -7.84 -1.77
CA HIS A 36 1.71 -8.97 -2.69
C HIS A 36 1.60 -8.58 -4.18
N LEU A 37 2.04 -7.37 -4.54
CA LEU A 37 1.94 -6.87 -5.91
C LEU A 37 3.09 -7.33 -6.80
N GLY A 38 4.23 -7.74 -6.22
CA GLY A 38 5.38 -8.18 -6.98
C GLY A 38 5.06 -9.23 -8.04
N PRO A 39 4.38 -10.34 -7.70
CA PRO A 39 4.07 -11.40 -8.65
C PRO A 39 2.81 -11.18 -9.50
N THR A 40 2.13 -10.04 -9.37
CA THR A 40 0.89 -9.79 -10.11
C THR A 40 1.15 -9.33 -11.54
N SER A 41 0.10 -9.37 -12.38
CA SER A 41 0.17 -8.87 -13.75
C SER A 41 0.25 -7.34 -13.80
N ASP A 42 0.74 -6.79 -14.93
CA ASP A 42 0.77 -5.34 -15.12
C ASP A 42 -0.61 -4.69 -15.09
N PRO A 43 -1.66 -5.26 -15.70
CA PRO A 43 -3.01 -4.70 -15.56
C PRO A 43 -3.47 -4.63 -14.09
N GLN A 44 -3.15 -5.65 -13.29
CA GLN A 44 -3.51 -5.63 -11.86
C GLN A 44 -2.71 -4.58 -11.09
N LYS A 45 -1.41 -4.43 -11.38
CA LYS A 45 -0.58 -3.38 -10.78
C LYS A 45 -1.14 -1.99 -11.12
N ASN A 46 -1.48 -1.76 -12.38
CA ASN A 46 -2.02 -0.48 -12.83
C ASN A 46 -3.36 -0.16 -12.16
N ALA A 47 -4.25 -1.14 -12.08
CA ALA A 47 -5.54 -0.99 -11.40
C ALA A 47 -5.36 -0.68 -9.91
N THR A 48 -4.42 -1.34 -9.26
CA THR A 48 -4.12 -1.12 -7.84
C THR A 48 -3.57 0.28 -7.61
N ILE A 49 -2.64 0.75 -8.44
CA ILE A 49 -2.12 2.12 -8.36
C ILE A 49 -3.24 3.13 -8.49
N GLY A 50 -4.13 2.96 -9.47
CA GLY A 50 -5.28 3.85 -9.66
C GLY A 50 -6.19 3.89 -8.44
N ALA A 51 -6.46 2.75 -7.83
CA ALA A 51 -7.26 2.68 -6.61
C ALA A 51 -6.56 3.36 -5.42
N LEU A 52 -5.25 3.17 -5.27
CA LEU A 52 -4.48 3.83 -4.22
C LEU A 52 -4.45 5.36 -4.41
N GLU A 53 -4.34 5.82 -5.64
CA GLU A 53 -4.44 7.26 -5.94
C GLU A 53 -5.82 7.81 -5.54
N TRP A 54 -6.87 7.05 -5.80
CA TRP A 54 -8.23 7.43 -5.41
C TRP A 54 -8.39 7.53 -3.89
N PHE A 55 -7.85 6.56 -3.14
CA PHE A 55 -7.85 6.63 -1.67
C PHE A 55 -6.99 7.77 -1.14
N ASN A 56 -5.98 8.17 -1.88
CA ASN A 56 -5.07 9.27 -1.55
C ASN A 56 -4.51 9.18 -0.11
N PRO A 57 -3.82 8.10 0.25
CA PRO A 57 -3.23 7.97 1.58
C PRO A 57 -2.15 9.01 1.82
N ASP A 58 -1.92 9.36 3.07
CA ASP A 58 -0.86 10.31 3.43
C ASP A 58 0.53 9.68 3.32
N PHE A 59 0.62 8.35 3.49
CA PHE A 59 1.85 7.62 3.24
C PHE A 59 1.60 6.16 2.81
N ILE A 60 2.57 5.61 2.09
CA ILE A 60 2.63 4.18 1.74
C ILE A 60 4.03 3.69 2.10
N ALA A 61 4.14 2.83 3.10
CA ALA A 61 5.39 2.23 3.54
C ALA A 61 5.40 0.75 3.17
N SER A 62 5.94 0.41 2.03
CA SER A 62 5.87 -0.95 1.50
C SER A 62 7.19 -1.70 1.56
N ASN A 63 7.09 -3.02 1.61
CA ASN A 63 8.22 -3.94 1.70
C ASN A 63 7.84 -5.35 1.24
N HIS A 64 8.70 -6.32 1.56
CA HIS A 64 8.43 -7.75 1.45
C HIS A 64 7.99 -8.15 0.04
N CYS A 65 6.80 -8.72 -0.11
CA CYS A 65 6.28 -9.23 -1.37
C CYS A 65 5.82 -8.14 -2.36
N THR A 66 5.93 -6.87 -2.01
CA THR A 66 5.74 -5.78 -2.97
C THR A 66 6.79 -5.86 -4.08
N GLY A 67 8.02 -6.23 -3.73
CA GLY A 67 9.11 -6.35 -4.68
C GLY A 67 9.71 -5.02 -5.10
N PHE A 68 11.00 -5.02 -5.39
CA PHE A 68 11.72 -3.79 -5.72
C PHE A 68 11.15 -3.04 -6.94
N PRO A 69 10.84 -3.70 -8.08
CA PRO A 69 10.30 -2.98 -9.24
C PRO A 69 8.97 -2.28 -8.94
N MET A 70 8.10 -2.90 -8.17
CA MET A 70 6.82 -2.29 -7.79
C MET A 70 7.01 -1.18 -6.78
N MET A 71 7.94 -1.31 -5.85
CA MET A 71 8.31 -0.23 -4.93
C MET A 71 8.82 0.99 -5.69
N ALA A 72 9.63 0.79 -6.72
CA ALA A 72 10.10 1.86 -7.58
C ALA A 72 8.94 2.59 -8.28
N ARG A 73 7.95 1.85 -8.78
CA ARG A 73 6.75 2.45 -9.39
C ARG A 73 5.93 3.24 -8.37
N LEU A 74 5.73 2.71 -7.17
CA LEU A 74 5.03 3.41 -6.11
C LEU A 74 5.76 4.70 -5.72
N SER A 75 7.07 4.67 -5.66
CA SER A 75 7.89 5.85 -5.40
C SER A 75 7.70 6.92 -6.48
N GLN A 76 7.65 6.51 -7.75
CA GLN A 76 7.42 7.45 -8.86
C GLN A 76 6.03 8.09 -8.82
N VAL A 77 5.01 7.31 -8.49
CA VAL A 77 3.62 7.79 -8.46
C VAL A 77 3.33 8.63 -7.23
N PHE A 78 3.77 8.18 -6.06
CA PHE A 78 3.41 8.80 -4.78
C PHE A 78 4.46 9.77 -4.23
N GLY A 79 5.65 9.78 -4.81
CA GLY A 79 6.71 10.73 -4.43
C GLY A 79 7.07 10.64 -2.95
N ASP A 80 7.03 11.77 -2.26
CA ASP A 80 7.42 11.87 -0.85
C ASP A 80 6.49 11.10 0.10
N LYS A 81 5.32 10.69 -0.36
CA LYS A 81 4.41 9.84 0.42
C LYS A 81 4.86 8.40 0.47
N PHE A 82 5.75 7.97 -0.43
CA PHE A 82 6.26 6.61 -0.45
C PHE A 82 7.47 6.47 0.47
N ILE A 83 7.43 5.44 1.32
CA ILE A 83 8.51 5.11 2.25
C ILE A 83 8.97 3.68 1.97
N PRO A 84 10.23 3.45 1.55
CA PRO A 84 10.77 2.10 1.45
C PRO A 84 10.96 1.53 2.87
N ALA A 85 10.11 0.61 3.27
CA ALA A 85 10.04 0.12 4.64
C ALA A 85 10.94 -1.10 4.85
N PHE A 86 12.23 -0.92 4.75
CA PHE A 86 13.22 -1.96 5.02
C PHE A 86 13.37 -2.25 6.52
N CYS A 87 14.10 -3.32 6.87
CA CYS A 87 14.41 -3.63 8.25
C CYS A 87 15.10 -2.43 8.93
N GLY A 88 14.61 -2.06 10.11
CA GLY A 88 15.11 -0.91 10.84
C GLY A 88 14.41 0.41 10.54
N THR A 89 13.53 0.47 9.53
CA THR A 89 12.74 1.66 9.22
C THR A 89 11.70 1.89 10.30
N THR A 90 11.59 3.13 10.77
CA THR A 90 10.55 3.58 11.69
C THR A 90 9.61 4.53 10.95
N VAL A 91 8.31 4.31 11.08
CA VAL A 91 7.27 5.19 10.55
C VAL A 91 6.45 5.73 11.71
N GLU A 92 6.38 7.03 11.81
CA GLU A 92 5.54 7.70 12.81
C GLU A 92 4.20 8.07 12.18
N CYS A 93 3.15 7.58 12.77
CA CYS A 93 1.79 7.87 12.35
C CYS A 93 1.22 9.02 13.20
#